data_18641e17fcc075549dca74391c215bd9
#
_entry.id   18641e17fcc075549dca74391c215bd9
#
_cell.length_a   1.000
_cell.length_b   1.000
_cell.length_c   1.000
_cell.angle_alpha   90.00
_cell.angle_beta   90.00
_cell.angle_gamma   90.00
#
_symmetry.space_group_name_H-M   'P 1'
#
loop_
_entity.id
_entity.type
_entity.pdbx_description
1 polymer ?
#
loop_
_entity_poly.entity_id
_entity_poly.type
_entity_poly.pdbx_seq_one_letter_code
_entity_poly.pdbx_strand_id
1 'polypeptide(L)'
;MAKIISETLEKIREYTKNNHELGKSHHFLFNCPLNKGLDFADVLVVGLNPGEADSDWQYCSDLPTEESSEFDFHDALGKGRSSVRWSQLCDDYLPNSNIFLSEFFFWSSKNLNKEFEDRFGYTFKNCPHFEFCKSCNEKIFEYHNPKLIVATGTSWASFFSTIYKMKHINTIKCDADKRNRTIIQHFDLKGIPFIFTPHWSSGYVSNYEKRDIKSYLSKYL
;
A
#
# COMPACT_ATOMS: atom_id res chain seq x y z
N MET A 1 -12.17 11.72 -9.91
CA MET A 1 -11.72 10.33 -9.62
C MET A 1 -12.05 9.50 -10.85
N ALA A 2 -11.09 8.69 -11.34
CA ALA A 2 -11.34 7.84 -12.51
C ALA A 2 -12.48 6.87 -12.23
N LYS A 3 -13.29 6.55 -13.26
CA LYS A 3 -14.45 5.65 -13.15
C LYS A 3 -14.12 4.31 -12.49
N ILE A 4 -12.98 3.70 -12.86
CA ILE A 4 -12.53 2.42 -12.28
C ILE A 4 -12.30 2.50 -10.77
N ILE A 5 -11.81 3.64 -10.28
CA ILE A 5 -11.56 3.84 -8.85
C ILE A 5 -12.89 3.97 -8.09
N SER A 6 -13.85 4.71 -8.64
CA SER A 6 -15.19 4.82 -8.05
C SER A 6 -15.91 3.47 -8.01
N GLU A 7 -15.85 2.68 -9.10
CA GLU A 7 -16.41 1.33 -9.15
C GLU A 7 -15.72 0.37 -8.16
N THR A 8 -14.41 0.51 -7.98
CA THR A 8 -13.67 -0.30 -7.01
C THR A 8 -14.05 0.07 -5.59
N LEU A 9 -14.19 1.36 -5.30
CA LEU A 9 -14.63 1.83 -3.98
C LEU A 9 -16.03 1.33 -3.63
N GLU A 10 -16.99 1.40 -4.56
CA GLU A 10 -18.33 0.84 -4.34
C GLU A 10 -18.29 -0.67 -4.03
N LYS A 11 -17.43 -1.43 -4.72
CA LYS A 11 -17.23 -2.86 -4.42
C LYS A 11 -16.66 -3.08 -3.02
N ILE A 12 -15.70 -2.25 -2.58
CA ILE A 12 -15.14 -2.34 -1.23
C ILE A 12 -16.23 -2.05 -0.18
N ARG A 13 -17.08 -1.03 -0.41
CA ARG A 13 -18.20 -0.71 0.46
C ARG A 13 -19.20 -1.85 0.57
N GLU A 14 -19.62 -2.40 -0.56
CA GLU A 14 -20.53 -3.55 -0.59
C GLU A 14 -19.91 -4.77 0.08
N TYR A 15 -18.65 -5.06 -0.22
CA TYR A 15 -17.93 -6.17 0.38
C TYR A 15 -17.80 -6.02 1.90
N THR A 16 -17.53 -4.81 2.40
CA THR A 16 -17.47 -4.50 3.83
C THR A 16 -18.82 -4.75 4.52
N LYS A 17 -19.93 -4.36 3.90
CA LYS A 17 -21.29 -4.59 4.42
C LYS A 17 -21.61 -6.08 4.56
N ASN A 18 -21.08 -6.90 3.66
CA ASN A 18 -21.31 -8.35 3.64
C ASN A 18 -20.34 -9.15 4.52
N ASN A 19 -19.33 -8.51 5.10
CA ASN A 19 -18.30 -9.13 5.95
C ASN A 19 -18.14 -8.29 7.23
N HIS A 20 -18.94 -8.61 8.25
CA HIS A 20 -19.08 -7.79 9.46
C HIS A 20 -17.77 -7.56 10.22
N GLU A 21 -16.82 -8.49 10.17
CA GLU A 21 -15.51 -8.34 10.80
C GLU A 21 -14.71 -7.18 10.19
N LEU A 22 -14.90 -6.88 8.89
CA LEU A 22 -14.25 -5.77 8.21
C LEU A 22 -14.82 -4.41 8.64
N GLY A 23 -16.07 -4.36 9.07
CA GLY A 23 -16.70 -3.14 9.60
C GLY A 23 -16.09 -2.65 10.92
N LYS A 24 -15.18 -3.41 11.54
CA LYS A 24 -14.41 -2.99 12.71
C LYS A 24 -13.19 -2.12 12.35
N SER A 25 -13.03 -1.76 11.08
CA SER A 25 -11.87 -1.06 10.55
C SER A 25 -12.28 -0.07 9.48
N HIS A 26 -11.42 0.92 9.24
CA HIS A 26 -11.61 1.86 8.12
C HIS A 26 -11.11 1.23 6.83
N HIS A 27 -11.78 1.47 5.72
CA HIS A 27 -11.28 1.03 4.44
C HIS A 27 -10.59 2.16 3.66
N PHE A 28 -9.66 1.78 2.79
CA PHE A 28 -8.91 2.70 1.95
C PHE A 28 -9.79 3.32 0.88
N LEU A 29 -9.84 4.65 0.82
CA LEU A 29 -10.72 5.39 -0.09
C LEU A 29 -10.05 5.80 -1.42
N PHE A 30 -8.80 5.50 -1.64
CA PHE A 30 -8.00 5.98 -2.78
C PHE A 30 -7.96 7.52 -2.92
N ASN A 31 -8.45 8.24 -1.94
CA ASN A 31 -8.55 9.71 -1.94
C ASN A 31 -7.35 10.33 -1.21
N CYS A 32 -6.15 10.11 -1.71
CA CYS A 32 -4.93 10.74 -1.19
C CYS A 32 -4.41 11.80 -2.18
N PRO A 33 -3.58 12.75 -1.73
CA PRO A 33 -3.04 13.80 -2.60
C PRO A 33 -2.34 13.27 -3.86
N LEU A 34 -1.67 12.12 -3.77
CA LEU A 34 -1.01 11.49 -4.92
C LEU A 34 -1.98 11.00 -5.98
N ASN A 35 -3.17 10.54 -5.58
CA ASN A 35 -4.18 10.02 -6.48
C ASN A 35 -5.09 11.11 -7.08
N LYS A 36 -5.09 12.33 -6.49
CA LYS A 36 -5.96 13.42 -6.93
C LYS A 36 -5.60 13.92 -8.32
N GLY A 37 -6.58 13.93 -9.21
CA GLY A 37 -6.44 14.46 -10.56
C GLY A 37 -5.65 13.59 -11.53
N LEU A 38 -5.27 12.37 -11.14
CA LEU A 38 -4.59 11.44 -12.03
C LEU A 38 -5.61 10.65 -12.85
N ASP A 39 -5.48 10.73 -14.19
CA ASP A 39 -6.15 9.80 -15.09
C ASP A 39 -5.32 8.51 -15.23
N PHE A 40 -4.00 8.64 -15.38
CA PHE A 40 -3.09 7.50 -15.48
C PHE A 40 -1.84 7.74 -14.63
N ALA A 41 -1.34 6.67 -14.01
CA ALA A 41 -0.09 6.67 -13.24
C ALA A 41 1.00 5.90 -13.97
N ASP A 42 2.22 6.44 -13.97
CA ASP A 42 3.41 5.76 -14.47
C ASP A 42 3.91 4.71 -13.47
N VAL A 43 3.70 4.98 -12.18
CA VAL A 43 4.15 4.14 -11.08
C VAL A 43 3.01 3.91 -10.10
N LEU A 44 2.82 2.66 -9.70
CA LEU A 44 1.97 2.33 -8.58
C LEU A 44 2.82 2.09 -7.33
N VAL A 45 2.42 2.67 -6.21
CA VAL A 45 3.01 2.38 -4.89
C VAL A 45 1.96 1.64 -4.07
N VAL A 46 2.31 0.44 -3.58
CA VAL A 46 1.37 -0.42 -2.87
C VAL A 46 1.86 -0.64 -1.44
N GLY A 47 1.08 -0.17 -0.47
CA GLY A 47 1.29 -0.47 0.94
C GLY A 47 0.78 -1.86 1.32
N LEU A 48 1.02 -2.29 2.55
CA LEU A 48 0.51 -3.58 3.05
C LEU A 48 -0.96 -3.47 3.43
N ASN A 49 -1.28 -2.45 4.20
CA ASN A 49 -2.62 -2.03 4.61
C ASN A 49 -2.58 -0.60 5.15
N PRO A 50 -3.70 0.11 5.16
CA PRO A 50 -3.76 1.42 5.82
C PRO A 50 -3.39 1.29 7.30
N GLY A 51 -2.42 2.09 7.74
CA GLY A 51 -2.08 2.22 9.14
C GLY A 51 -3.12 3.05 9.89
N GLU A 52 -3.23 2.86 11.19
CA GLU A 52 -4.08 3.68 12.06
C GLU A 52 -3.36 4.03 13.36
N ALA A 53 -3.71 5.16 13.96
CA ALA A 53 -3.31 5.56 15.28
C ALA A 53 -4.55 5.69 16.20
N ASP A 54 -4.33 5.72 17.51
CA ASP A 54 -5.45 5.87 18.47
C ASP A 54 -6.24 7.18 18.24
N SER A 55 -5.54 8.24 17.81
CA SER A 55 -6.17 9.52 17.46
C SER A 55 -7.14 9.44 16.29
N ASP A 56 -6.96 8.49 15.38
CA ASP A 56 -7.82 8.35 14.21
C ASP A 56 -9.20 7.85 14.64
N TRP A 57 -9.25 6.92 15.59
CA TRP A 57 -10.49 6.41 16.18
C TRP A 57 -11.23 7.48 16.98
N GLN A 58 -10.51 8.33 17.71
CA GLN A 58 -11.11 9.44 18.43
C GLN A 58 -11.78 10.42 17.47
N TYR A 59 -11.10 10.73 16.38
CA TYR A 59 -11.67 11.58 15.32
C TYR A 59 -12.92 10.95 14.69
N CYS A 60 -12.88 9.64 14.41
CA CYS A 60 -14.00 8.94 13.80
C CYS A 60 -15.20 8.79 14.74
N SER A 61 -14.99 8.76 16.07
CA SER A 61 -16.09 8.68 17.03
C SER A 61 -16.99 9.91 17.01
N ASP A 62 -16.48 11.05 16.52
CA ASP A 62 -17.20 12.31 16.42
C ASP A 62 -17.95 12.43 15.08
N LEU A 63 -17.77 11.48 14.14
CA LEU A 63 -18.47 11.42 12.87
C LEU A 63 -19.74 10.55 12.96
N PRO A 64 -20.76 10.80 12.11
CA PRO A 64 -21.89 9.89 11.97
C PRO A 64 -21.41 8.48 11.62
N THR A 65 -22.08 7.46 12.17
CA THR A 65 -21.66 6.06 12.09
C THR A 65 -21.44 5.56 10.66
N GLU A 66 -22.19 6.06 9.69
CA GLU A 66 -22.06 5.73 8.26
C GLU A 66 -20.82 6.37 7.63
N GLU A 67 -20.39 7.55 8.10
CA GLU A 67 -19.21 8.25 7.62
C GLU A 67 -17.93 7.78 8.31
N SER A 68 -18.01 7.27 9.54
CA SER A 68 -16.84 6.83 10.30
C SER A 68 -16.15 5.62 9.70
N SER A 69 -16.89 4.74 8.99
CA SER A 69 -16.31 3.59 8.28
C SER A 69 -15.59 3.98 6.99
N GLU A 70 -15.87 5.19 6.47
CA GLU A 70 -15.29 5.74 5.24
C GLU A 70 -14.26 6.84 5.50
N PHE A 71 -13.66 6.83 6.67
CA PHE A 71 -12.68 7.81 7.06
C PHE A 71 -11.50 7.88 6.08
N ASP A 72 -11.33 9.04 5.43
CA ASP A 72 -10.18 9.30 4.58
C ASP A 72 -8.94 9.58 5.43
N PHE A 73 -8.17 8.53 5.66
CA PHE A 73 -6.91 8.57 6.40
C PHE A 73 -5.95 9.66 5.95
N HIS A 74 -6.01 10.05 4.68
CA HIS A 74 -5.08 10.98 4.10
C HIS A 74 -5.60 12.42 4.10
N ASP A 75 -6.92 12.62 4.03
CA ASP A 75 -7.51 13.97 4.00
C ASP A 75 -7.97 14.48 5.37
N ALA A 76 -8.47 13.64 6.24
CA ALA A 76 -8.83 14.06 7.60
C ALA A 76 -7.59 14.36 8.45
N LEU A 77 -6.52 13.64 8.18
CA LEU A 77 -5.18 14.02 8.58
C LEU A 77 -4.59 15.09 7.65
N GLY A 78 -5.36 15.72 6.78
CA GLY A 78 -4.92 16.61 5.69
C GLY A 78 -4.14 17.86 6.12
N LYS A 79 -4.14 18.12 7.40
CA LYS A 79 -3.08 18.81 8.13
C LYS A 79 -2.07 17.81 8.71
N GLY A 80 -2.24 16.52 8.44
CA GLY A 80 -1.58 15.42 9.07
C GLY A 80 -0.25 15.10 8.42
N ARG A 81 0.70 14.83 9.28
CA ARG A 81 2.09 14.48 8.98
C ARG A 81 2.21 13.27 8.03
N SER A 82 1.21 12.40 7.93
CA SER A 82 1.29 11.15 7.15
C SER A 82 1.16 11.36 5.65
N SER A 83 0.18 12.13 5.18
CA SER A 83 -0.01 12.36 3.73
C SER A 83 1.11 13.20 3.15
N VAL A 84 1.54 14.26 3.85
CA VAL A 84 2.69 15.08 3.48
C VAL A 84 3.96 14.23 3.46
N ARG A 85 4.14 13.38 4.47
CA ARG A 85 5.30 12.49 4.55
C ARG A 85 5.33 11.47 3.40
N TRP A 86 4.20 10.87 3.04
CA TRP A 86 4.14 9.95 1.91
C TRP A 86 4.42 10.64 0.58
N SER A 87 3.86 11.84 0.34
CA SER A 87 4.19 12.63 -0.85
C SER A 87 5.68 12.92 -0.92
N GLN A 88 6.29 13.39 0.18
CA GLN A 88 7.73 13.65 0.23
C GLN A 88 8.57 12.40 -0.02
N LEU A 89 8.17 11.24 0.53
CA LEU A 89 8.86 9.99 0.30
C LEU A 89 8.74 9.53 -1.16
N CYS A 90 7.57 9.68 -1.74
CA CYS A 90 7.37 9.37 -3.16
C CYS A 90 8.22 10.27 -4.05
N ASP A 91 8.23 11.57 -3.82
CA ASP A 91 9.10 12.51 -4.54
C ASP A 91 10.59 12.18 -4.37
N ASP A 92 10.98 11.73 -3.17
CA ASP A 92 12.35 11.38 -2.86
C ASP A 92 12.81 10.09 -3.54
N TYR A 93 11.97 9.05 -3.60
CA TYR A 93 12.31 7.75 -4.19
C TYR A 93 11.98 7.63 -5.68
N LEU A 94 10.98 8.35 -6.16
CA LEU A 94 10.40 8.26 -7.50
C LEU A 94 10.20 9.66 -8.11
N PRO A 95 11.28 10.44 -8.25
CA PRO A 95 11.18 11.83 -8.70
C PRO A 95 10.55 11.93 -10.09
N ASN A 96 9.71 12.95 -10.29
CA ASN A 96 9.03 13.27 -11.54
C ASN A 96 8.09 12.17 -12.08
N SER A 97 7.64 11.25 -11.21
CA SER A 97 6.71 10.20 -11.60
C SER A 97 5.27 10.56 -11.23
N ASN A 98 4.33 10.21 -12.11
CA ASN A 98 2.90 10.21 -11.77
C ASN A 98 2.61 8.97 -10.96
N ILE A 99 2.33 9.13 -9.68
CA ILE A 99 2.20 8.02 -8.73
C ILE A 99 0.75 7.83 -8.32
N PHE A 100 0.30 6.57 -8.32
CA PHE A 100 -0.96 6.17 -7.70
C PHE A 100 -0.67 5.27 -6.50
N LEU A 101 -1.28 5.59 -5.35
CA LEU A 101 -1.14 4.84 -4.11
C LEU A 101 -2.29 3.85 -3.96
N SER A 102 -1.98 2.60 -3.64
CA SER A 102 -2.93 1.53 -3.28
C SER A 102 -2.42 0.72 -2.09
N GLU A 103 -3.22 -0.25 -1.65
CA GLU A 103 -2.90 -1.15 -0.56
C GLU A 103 -3.17 -2.61 -0.96
N PHE A 104 -2.38 -3.57 -0.44
CA PHE A 104 -2.67 -4.99 -0.65
C PHE A 104 -3.91 -5.47 0.11
N PHE A 105 -4.15 -4.92 1.28
CA PHE A 105 -5.32 -5.16 2.09
C PHE A 105 -5.98 -3.81 2.40
N PHE A 106 -7.26 -3.66 2.08
CA PHE A 106 -7.90 -2.35 2.08
C PHE A 106 -8.38 -1.86 3.45
N TRP A 107 -8.35 -2.68 4.48
CA TRP A 107 -8.83 -2.30 5.82
C TRP A 107 -7.67 -2.01 6.76
N SER A 108 -7.87 -1.00 7.59
CA SER A 108 -6.84 -0.49 8.49
C SER A 108 -6.58 -1.41 9.68
N SER A 109 -5.33 -1.39 10.15
CA SER A 109 -4.94 -1.94 11.46
C SER A 109 -3.68 -1.24 11.97
N LYS A 110 -3.48 -1.21 13.29
CA LYS A 110 -2.26 -0.62 13.90
C LYS A 110 -0.99 -1.39 13.52
N ASN A 111 -1.12 -2.71 13.41
CA ASN A 111 -0.05 -3.61 12.99
C ASN A 111 -0.63 -4.90 12.42
N LEU A 112 0.21 -5.72 11.78
CA LEU A 112 -0.18 -6.97 11.14
C LEU A 112 0.08 -8.21 12.02
N ASN A 113 0.32 -8.02 13.30
CA ASN A 113 0.57 -9.07 14.28
C ASN A 113 -0.70 -9.41 15.08
N LYS A 114 -0.56 -9.53 16.40
CA LYS A 114 -1.63 -9.91 17.30
C LYS A 114 -2.85 -8.99 17.23
N GLU A 115 -2.66 -7.69 17.09
CA GLU A 115 -3.78 -6.73 17.01
C GLU A 115 -4.66 -6.98 15.77
N PHE A 116 -4.05 -7.34 14.65
CA PHE A 116 -4.78 -7.74 13.45
C PHE A 116 -5.61 -9.01 13.70
N GLU A 117 -5.01 -10.02 14.34
CA GLU A 117 -5.70 -11.27 14.68
C GLU A 117 -6.83 -11.06 15.70
N ASP A 118 -6.58 -10.25 16.73
CA ASP A 118 -7.58 -9.91 17.75
C ASP A 118 -8.79 -9.16 17.13
N ARG A 119 -8.56 -8.34 16.10
CA ARG A 119 -9.59 -7.56 15.44
C ARG A 119 -10.41 -8.38 14.45
N PHE A 120 -9.75 -9.12 13.58
CA PHE A 120 -10.36 -9.79 12.43
C PHE A 120 -10.65 -11.28 12.68
N GLY A 121 -10.06 -11.90 13.70
CA GLY A 121 -10.25 -13.31 14.04
C GLY A 121 -9.34 -14.28 13.27
N TYR A 122 -8.39 -13.78 12.47
CA TYR A 122 -7.42 -14.56 11.72
C TYR A 122 -6.09 -13.79 11.58
N THR A 123 -5.00 -14.53 11.39
CA THR A 123 -3.70 -13.90 11.12
C THR A 123 -3.70 -13.26 9.74
N PHE A 124 -2.88 -12.22 9.54
CA PHE A 124 -2.78 -11.54 8.23
C PHE A 124 -2.50 -12.53 7.08
N LYS A 125 -1.63 -13.51 7.27
CA LYS A 125 -1.33 -14.52 6.24
C LYS A 125 -2.51 -15.43 5.87
N ASN A 126 -3.42 -15.64 6.80
CA ASN A 126 -4.59 -16.51 6.61
C ASN A 126 -5.86 -15.70 6.31
N CYS A 127 -5.72 -14.42 5.98
CA CYS A 127 -6.84 -13.54 5.69
C CYS A 127 -7.63 -14.05 4.46
N PRO A 128 -8.93 -14.33 4.60
CA PRO A 128 -9.75 -14.85 3.51
C PRO A 128 -10.08 -13.79 2.45
N HIS A 129 -9.82 -12.50 2.73
CA HIS A 129 -10.21 -11.38 1.88
C HIS A 129 -9.14 -11.00 0.83
N PHE A 130 -7.98 -11.67 0.81
CA PHE A 130 -6.92 -11.33 -0.16
C PHE A 130 -7.31 -11.55 -1.61
N GLU A 131 -8.11 -12.56 -1.94
CA GLU A 131 -8.56 -12.78 -3.32
C GLU A 131 -9.47 -11.63 -3.80
N PHE A 132 -10.31 -11.09 -2.91
CA PHE A 132 -11.09 -9.89 -3.22
C PHE A 132 -10.18 -8.67 -3.44
N CYS A 133 -9.26 -8.39 -2.52
CA CYS A 133 -8.30 -7.28 -2.63
C CYS A 133 -7.44 -7.39 -3.89
N LYS A 134 -6.95 -8.60 -4.19
CA LYS A 134 -6.20 -8.90 -5.41
C LYS A 134 -7.01 -8.59 -6.66
N SER A 135 -8.26 -9.06 -6.73
CA SER A 135 -9.14 -8.80 -7.88
C SER A 135 -9.36 -7.31 -8.11
N CYS A 136 -9.48 -6.52 -7.05
CA CYS A 136 -9.58 -5.06 -7.14
C CYS A 136 -8.27 -4.43 -7.61
N ASN A 137 -7.15 -4.81 -7.01
CA ASN A 137 -5.82 -4.29 -7.38
C ASN A 137 -5.44 -4.66 -8.82
N GLU A 138 -5.72 -5.88 -9.28
CA GLU A 138 -5.43 -6.28 -10.66
C GLU A 138 -6.15 -5.38 -11.67
N LYS A 139 -7.39 -4.96 -11.40
CA LYS A 139 -8.13 -3.99 -12.24
C LYS A 139 -7.48 -2.60 -12.22
N ILE A 140 -6.98 -2.17 -11.08
CA ILE A 140 -6.25 -0.90 -10.95
C ILE A 140 -4.94 -0.98 -11.75
N PHE A 141 -4.21 -2.10 -11.64
CA PHE A 141 -2.96 -2.31 -12.38
C PHE A 141 -3.21 -2.34 -13.91
N GLU A 142 -4.24 -3.05 -14.34
CA GLU A 142 -4.63 -3.10 -15.76
C GLU A 142 -5.06 -1.72 -16.29
N TYR A 143 -5.80 -0.95 -15.49
CA TYR A 143 -6.25 0.40 -15.89
C TYR A 143 -5.08 1.36 -16.08
N HIS A 144 -4.18 1.41 -15.11
CA HIS A 144 -3.05 2.34 -15.16
C HIS A 144 -1.95 1.87 -16.11
N ASN A 145 -1.82 0.55 -16.32
CA ASN A 145 -0.73 -0.07 -17.11
C ASN A 145 0.65 0.54 -16.79
N PRO A 146 1.09 0.52 -15.51
CA PRO A 146 2.24 1.27 -15.06
C PRO A 146 3.55 0.68 -15.61
N LYS A 147 4.58 1.51 -15.69
CA LYS A 147 5.95 1.06 -16.00
C LYS A 147 6.59 0.30 -14.84
N LEU A 148 6.11 0.57 -13.61
CA LEU A 148 6.68 0.04 -12.38
C LEU A 148 5.61 -0.05 -11.29
N ILE A 149 5.61 -1.15 -10.53
CA ILE A 149 4.89 -1.27 -9.26
C ILE A 149 5.92 -1.39 -8.14
N VAL A 150 5.83 -0.54 -7.13
CA VAL A 150 6.67 -0.59 -5.93
C VAL A 150 5.81 -0.94 -4.74
N ALA A 151 6.16 -2.03 -4.04
CA ALA A 151 5.52 -2.37 -2.77
C ALA A 151 6.46 -2.11 -1.59
N THR A 152 5.92 -1.64 -0.48
CA THR A 152 6.67 -1.44 0.75
C THR A 152 6.50 -2.63 1.69
N GLY A 153 7.62 -3.22 2.16
CA GLY A 153 7.61 -4.36 3.07
C GLY A 153 8.25 -5.62 2.49
N THR A 154 9.59 -5.66 2.41
CA THR A 154 10.36 -6.80 1.87
C THR A 154 10.06 -8.13 2.56
N SER A 155 9.70 -8.14 3.84
CA SER A 155 9.35 -9.38 4.57
C SER A 155 8.08 -10.06 4.06
N TRP A 156 7.23 -9.34 3.32
CA TRP A 156 5.98 -9.85 2.75
C TRP A 156 6.09 -10.20 1.27
N ALA A 157 7.23 -9.96 0.65
CA ALA A 157 7.42 -10.17 -0.79
C ALA A 157 7.13 -11.61 -1.24
N SER A 158 7.64 -12.60 -0.52
CA SER A 158 7.38 -14.01 -0.82
C SER A 158 5.89 -14.37 -0.74
N PHE A 159 5.20 -13.84 0.26
CA PHE A 159 3.76 -14.07 0.45
C PHE A 159 2.94 -13.49 -0.71
N PHE A 160 3.10 -12.20 -1.01
CA PHE A 160 2.37 -11.55 -2.09
C PHE A 160 2.78 -12.03 -3.47
N SER A 161 4.06 -12.40 -3.68
CA SER A 161 4.46 -12.99 -4.96
C SER A 161 3.74 -14.31 -5.25
N THR A 162 3.43 -15.08 -4.23
CA THR A 162 2.62 -16.30 -4.36
C THR A 162 1.16 -15.98 -4.70
N ILE A 163 0.54 -15.03 -3.99
CA ILE A 163 -0.85 -14.61 -4.22
C ILE A 163 -1.04 -14.08 -5.65
N TYR A 164 -0.14 -13.20 -6.11
CA TYR A 164 -0.20 -12.58 -7.44
C TYR A 164 0.46 -13.43 -8.54
N LYS A 165 1.02 -14.60 -8.20
CA LYS A 165 1.72 -15.50 -9.13
C LYS A 165 2.86 -14.80 -9.89
N MET A 166 3.64 -14.00 -9.18
CA MET A 166 4.74 -13.24 -9.75
C MET A 166 5.97 -14.14 -9.95
N LYS A 167 6.74 -13.88 -11.02
CA LYS A 167 8.01 -14.55 -11.27
C LYS A 167 9.15 -13.79 -10.60
N HIS A 168 9.92 -14.45 -9.73
CA HIS A 168 11.11 -13.86 -9.12
C HIS A 168 12.19 -13.57 -10.16
N ILE A 169 12.77 -12.38 -10.11
CA ILE A 169 13.84 -11.91 -11.01
C ILE A 169 15.16 -11.77 -10.25
N ASN A 170 15.16 -10.99 -9.13
CA ASN A 170 16.39 -10.68 -8.41
C ASN A 170 16.13 -10.32 -6.95
N THR A 171 17.17 -10.48 -6.11
CA THR A 171 17.19 -10.02 -4.72
C THR A 171 18.50 -9.28 -4.47
N ILE A 172 18.40 -8.05 -3.94
CA ILE A 172 19.57 -7.23 -3.59
C ILE A 172 19.61 -7.05 -2.08
N LYS A 173 20.80 -7.27 -1.53
CA LYS A 173 21.11 -7.03 -0.13
C LYS A 173 22.08 -5.86 0.00
N CYS A 174 21.97 -5.10 1.06
CA CYS A 174 22.89 -4.04 1.39
C CYS A 174 23.81 -4.49 2.53
N ASP A 175 25.12 -4.45 2.30
CA ASP A 175 26.14 -4.83 3.28
C ASP A 175 26.78 -3.61 3.97
N ALA A 176 26.38 -2.39 3.60
CA ALA A 176 27.05 -1.16 4.01
C ALA A 176 27.12 -0.96 5.54
N ASP A 177 26.21 -1.56 6.29
CA ASP A 177 26.15 -1.47 7.76
C ASP A 177 26.32 -2.86 8.44
N LYS A 178 26.89 -3.84 7.75
CA LYS A 178 27.11 -5.23 8.22
C LYS A 178 25.84 -6.01 8.57
N ARG A 179 24.64 -5.51 8.20
CA ARG A 179 23.36 -6.17 8.50
C ARG A 179 22.97 -7.20 7.45
N ASN A 180 23.62 -7.20 6.29
CA ASN A 180 23.29 -8.08 5.15
C ASN A 180 21.77 -8.13 4.87
N ARG A 181 21.12 -6.95 4.94
CA ARG A 181 19.67 -6.82 4.88
C ARG A 181 19.20 -6.80 3.43
N THR A 182 18.13 -7.54 3.14
CA THR A 182 17.45 -7.44 1.86
C THR A 182 16.78 -6.07 1.72
N ILE A 183 17.15 -5.33 0.68
CA ILE A 183 16.61 -3.99 0.38
C ILE A 183 15.77 -3.98 -0.90
N ILE A 184 15.93 -4.97 -1.77
CA ILE A 184 15.14 -5.14 -2.99
C ILE A 184 14.79 -6.60 -3.18
N GLN A 185 13.54 -6.89 -3.47
CA GLN A 185 13.11 -8.13 -4.08
C GLN A 185 12.30 -7.76 -5.33
N HIS A 186 12.86 -8.11 -6.48
CA HIS A 186 12.28 -7.80 -7.79
C HIS A 186 11.59 -9.03 -8.36
N PHE A 187 10.37 -8.84 -8.78
CA PHE A 187 9.52 -9.82 -9.44
C PHE A 187 9.01 -9.24 -10.76
N ASP A 188 8.54 -10.11 -11.63
CA ASP A 188 7.77 -9.77 -12.81
C ASP A 188 6.30 -10.14 -12.59
N LEU A 189 5.40 -9.20 -12.83
CA LEU A 189 3.96 -9.42 -12.85
C LEU A 189 3.45 -9.21 -14.28
N LYS A 190 3.37 -10.27 -15.07
CA LYS A 190 2.85 -10.22 -16.46
C LYS A 190 3.58 -9.16 -17.34
N GLY A 191 4.89 -9.04 -17.18
CA GLY A 191 5.73 -8.09 -17.91
C GLY A 191 5.92 -6.74 -17.21
N ILE A 192 5.28 -6.51 -16.07
CA ILE A 192 5.45 -5.29 -15.27
C ILE A 192 6.46 -5.56 -14.15
N PRO A 193 7.55 -4.77 -14.03
CA PRO A 193 8.45 -4.83 -12.89
C PRO A 193 7.72 -4.57 -11.58
N PHE A 194 7.79 -5.52 -10.65
CA PHE A 194 7.18 -5.42 -9.34
C PHE A 194 8.27 -5.51 -8.27
N ILE A 195 8.53 -4.41 -7.57
CA ILE A 195 9.70 -4.27 -6.70
C ILE A 195 9.28 -4.05 -5.26
N PHE A 196 9.62 -4.99 -4.37
CA PHE A 196 9.47 -4.81 -2.93
C PHE A 196 10.70 -4.12 -2.35
N THR A 197 10.47 -3.09 -1.55
CA THR A 197 11.48 -2.34 -0.79
C THR A 197 11.14 -2.37 0.71
N PRO A 198 12.09 -2.07 1.62
CA PRO A 198 11.74 -1.76 3.00
C PRO A 198 10.73 -0.62 3.06
N HIS A 199 9.95 -0.56 4.14
CA HIS A 199 9.00 0.53 4.32
C HIS A 199 9.73 1.88 4.41
N TRP A 200 9.44 2.81 3.52
CA TRP A 200 10.20 4.06 3.36
C TRP A 200 10.12 4.98 4.57
N SER A 201 9.03 4.94 5.33
CA SER A 201 8.87 5.72 6.56
C SER A 201 9.57 5.09 7.76
N SER A 202 10.15 3.89 7.65
CA SER A 202 10.83 3.26 8.76
C SER A 202 12.15 3.98 9.05
N GLY A 203 12.38 4.38 10.31
CA GLY A 203 13.64 4.98 10.75
C GLY A 203 14.86 4.06 10.64
N TYR A 204 14.64 2.81 10.17
CA TYR A 204 15.70 1.79 10.04
C TYR A 204 16.35 1.74 8.65
N VAL A 205 15.86 2.53 7.67
CA VAL A 205 16.47 2.59 6.34
C VAL A 205 17.61 3.60 6.37
N SER A 206 18.85 3.12 6.27
CA SER A 206 20.05 3.96 6.26
C SER A 206 20.15 4.81 4.97
N ASN A 207 20.97 5.85 4.97
CA ASN A 207 21.19 6.67 3.77
C ASN A 207 21.83 5.87 2.62
N TYR A 208 22.65 4.88 2.92
CA TYR A 208 23.21 3.98 1.91
C TYR A 208 22.12 3.13 1.27
N GLU A 209 21.26 2.49 2.07
CA GLU A 209 20.14 1.70 1.56
C GLU A 209 19.19 2.57 0.71
N LYS A 210 18.89 3.80 1.15
CA LYS A 210 18.06 4.75 0.39
C LYS A 210 18.66 5.03 -0.99
N ARG A 211 19.96 5.32 -1.05
CA ARG A 211 20.65 5.59 -2.30
C ARG A 211 20.58 4.39 -3.25
N ASP A 212 20.83 3.19 -2.73
CA ASP A 212 20.85 1.97 -3.52
C ASP A 212 19.44 1.61 -4.02
N ILE A 213 18.40 1.80 -3.20
CA ILE A 213 16.99 1.64 -3.61
C ILE A 213 16.65 2.63 -4.73
N LYS A 214 16.94 3.92 -4.54
CA LYS A 214 16.69 4.95 -5.56
C LYS A 214 17.38 4.64 -6.88
N SER A 215 18.66 4.29 -6.83
CA SER A 215 19.44 3.89 -8.00
C SER A 215 18.87 2.67 -8.71
N TYR A 216 18.25 1.75 -7.96
CA TYR A 216 17.61 0.59 -8.57
C TYR A 216 16.28 0.95 -9.22
N LEU A 217 15.43 1.70 -8.55
CA LEU A 217 14.12 2.11 -9.04
C LEU A 217 14.24 3.00 -10.28
N SER A 218 15.24 3.89 -10.33
CA SER A 218 15.46 4.79 -11.48
C SER A 218 15.72 4.11 -12.82
N LYS A 219 16.02 2.81 -12.82
CA LYS A 219 16.17 2.02 -14.06
C LYS A 219 14.85 1.77 -14.79
N TYR A 220 13.72 2.01 -14.10
CA TYR A 220 12.37 1.72 -14.59
C TYR A 220 11.52 2.98 -14.75
N LEU A 221 12.07 4.15 -14.42
CA LEU A 221 11.45 5.48 -14.59
C LEU A 221 11.93 6.14 -15.88
#